data_c8d197c3519be8323ba80659874bc70e
#
_entry.id   c8d197c3519be8323ba80659874bc70e
#
_cell.length_a   1.000
_cell.length_b   1.000
_cell.length_c   1.000
_cell.angle_alpha   90.00
_cell.angle_beta   90.00
_cell.angle_gamma   90.00
#
_symmetry.space_group_name_H-M   'P 1'
#
loop_
_entity.id
_entity.type
_entity.pdbx_description
1 polymer ?
#
loop_
_entity_poly.entity_id
_entity_poly.type
_entity_poly.pdbx_seq_one_letter_code
_entity_poly.pdbx_strand_id
1 'polypeptide(L)'
;MDVLREIQDTAILYANILAQILKIDVTIVDTSLRRVAGTGRMEKQVDSDISEEGHIFAQALKTCETQVVDTPGKNEICQKYCTHVNDCKETFHMSTPIMEKGKPIGVICFTCYTQKQRTHAMKNKESFRKFLQQFADLIALKAAEKREVQRDAAMKELLKTIVNHLDAGVLVLNSQDQVVELNDMCCEILKLPENKIYTKKASVQDTGNQIGGFEEYSVRAGGNSYNLAGRLINLGMEEEMKFLLFKQAERTMKESLGLQARRKAEGIAAIVGESPQAKRMKQEILKMADSPSSILIQGEKGLEKEKIVQAIHGESKRRDQILSIVNCAVEDSRKLEKELFGTAGSKNTRGKVGRIEAAAKGTLVLEDVDRLTPDLQRKLWQFLESGSLIRVGGTKKRKVGTRLLFTTAADLEKMAEEGHFLYSLYYKISALVLNVPPLRERQGDIHYFAQKYLQQYADIMKKEIRSISPEVYRCVDACPWQGNLWELRNAMEYAVNMMQLDGNITMENLPERLWLEPEGEEKENLNLEAMEKHLIEKAIARYGTGTEQKKRVAEALGIGIATLYRKIKKYQIEL
;
A
#
# COMPACT_ATOMS: atom_id res chain seq x y z
N MET A 1 -17.35 48.43 16.52
CA MET A 1 -17.33 47.48 15.39
C MET A 1 -16.22 46.49 15.64
N ASP A 2 -16.48 45.21 15.46
CA ASP A 2 -15.45 44.17 15.74
C ASP A 2 -14.38 44.24 14.65
N VAL A 3 -13.14 44.39 15.06
CA VAL A 3 -11.97 44.64 14.20
C VAL A 3 -11.82 43.57 13.13
N LEU A 4 -12.17 42.32 13.47
CA LEU A 4 -12.04 41.19 12.53
C LEU A 4 -13.06 41.28 11.37
N ARG A 5 -14.22 41.89 11.59
CA ARG A 5 -15.22 42.10 10.51
C ARG A 5 -14.75 43.10 9.48
N GLU A 6 -13.93 44.07 9.88
CA GLU A 6 -13.38 45.05 8.93
C GLU A 6 -12.37 44.42 7.96
N ILE A 7 -11.86 43.22 8.27
CA ILE A 7 -10.93 42.44 7.46
C ILE A 7 -11.53 41.09 7.08
N GLN A 8 -12.87 40.91 7.08
CA GLN A 8 -13.55 39.63 6.88
C GLN A 8 -13.08 38.92 5.60
N ASP A 9 -13.00 39.62 4.47
CA ASP A 9 -12.53 39.04 3.21
C ASP A 9 -11.12 38.47 3.33
N THR A 10 -10.25 39.18 4.07
CA THR A 10 -8.88 38.70 4.34
C THR A 10 -8.87 37.49 5.28
N ALA A 11 -9.73 37.47 6.30
CA ALA A 11 -9.88 36.34 7.21
C ALA A 11 -10.40 35.09 6.49
N ILE A 12 -11.37 35.25 5.57
CA ILE A 12 -11.87 34.17 4.71
C ILE A 12 -10.76 33.65 3.80
N LEU A 13 -9.99 34.53 3.17
CA LEU A 13 -8.87 34.15 2.33
C LEU A 13 -7.84 33.34 3.11
N TYR A 14 -7.44 33.80 4.29
CA TYR A 14 -6.46 33.09 5.14
C TYR A 14 -6.98 31.74 5.64
N ALA A 15 -8.27 31.67 6.03
CA ALA A 15 -8.89 30.41 6.41
C ALA A 15 -8.84 29.40 5.24
N ASN A 16 -9.15 29.84 4.01
CA ASN A 16 -9.10 29.01 2.81
C ASN A 16 -7.68 28.54 2.48
N ILE A 17 -6.69 29.43 2.53
CA ILE A 17 -5.28 29.08 2.32
C ILE A 17 -4.84 28.02 3.33
N LEU A 18 -5.11 28.23 4.62
CA LEU A 18 -4.77 27.29 5.69
C LEU A 18 -5.44 25.92 5.49
N ALA A 19 -6.75 25.90 5.21
CA ALA A 19 -7.49 24.66 5.02
C ALA A 19 -6.96 23.85 3.83
N GLN A 20 -6.55 24.49 2.76
CA GLN A 20 -5.95 23.84 1.60
C GLN A 20 -4.57 23.27 1.89
N ILE A 21 -3.73 23.98 2.65
CA ILE A 21 -2.38 23.53 3.03
C ILE A 21 -2.44 22.36 3.99
N LEU A 22 -3.24 22.48 5.07
CA LEU A 22 -3.27 21.53 6.17
C LEU A 22 -4.27 20.40 5.96
N LYS A 23 -5.19 20.54 4.98
CA LYS A 23 -6.30 19.60 4.71
C LYS A 23 -7.21 19.37 5.91
N ILE A 24 -7.41 20.41 6.71
CA ILE A 24 -8.24 20.44 7.93
C ILE A 24 -9.14 21.68 7.85
N ASP A 25 -10.35 21.58 8.42
CA ASP A 25 -11.28 22.69 8.42
C ASP A 25 -10.82 23.80 9.40
N VAL A 26 -10.95 25.05 8.96
CA VAL A 26 -10.53 26.25 9.69
C VAL A 26 -11.75 27.12 9.96
N THR A 27 -11.86 27.65 11.17
CA THR A 27 -12.89 28.62 11.55
C THR A 27 -12.24 29.80 12.28
N ILE A 28 -12.70 31.02 11.99
CA ILE A 28 -12.31 32.25 12.68
C ILE A 28 -13.57 32.86 13.27
N VAL A 29 -13.52 33.21 14.55
CA VAL A 29 -14.62 33.84 15.26
C VAL A 29 -14.15 35.14 15.90
N ASP A 30 -15.05 36.12 16.03
CA ASP A 30 -14.83 37.39 16.72
C ASP A 30 -14.98 37.25 18.24
N THR A 31 -14.74 38.34 18.97
CA THR A 31 -14.90 38.37 20.43
C THR A 31 -16.34 38.19 20.90
N SER A 32 -17.31 38.40 20.01
CA SER A 32 -18.75 38.18 20.26
C SER A 32 -19.21 36.78 19.89
N LEU A 33 -18.25 35.83 19.63
CA LEU A 33 -18.50 34.46 19.17
C LEU A 33 -19.35 34.39 17.88
N ARG A 34 -19.17 35.34 16.97
CA ARG A 34 -19.70 35.25 15.62
C ARG A 34 -18.65 34.75 14.65
N ARG A 35 -19.04 33.86 13.75
CA ARG A 35 -18.13 33.25 12.78
C ARG A 35 -17.81 34.24 11.69
N VAL A 36 -16.57 34.74 11.67
CA VAL A 36 -16.05 35.69 10.68
C VAL A 36 -15.61 34.95 9.39
N ALA A 37 -15.03 33.74 9.54
CA ALA A 37 -14.66 32.89 8.42
C ALA A 37 -14.84 31.40 8.80
N GLY A 38 -15.14 30.56 7.78
CA GLY A 38 -15.28 29.13 7.93
C GLY A 38 -14.96 28.41 6.63
N THR A 39 -14.39 27.21 6.70
CA THR A 39 -14.08 26.36 5.55
C THR A 39 -14.77 25.01 5.67
N GLY A 40 -14.84 24.25 4.59
CA GLY A 40 -15.45 22.94 4.56
C GLY A 40 -16.90 22.94 5.02
N ARG A 41 -17.21 22.28 6.13
CA ARG A 41 -18.58 22.21 6.66
C ARG A 41 -19.11 23.53 7.18
N MET A 42 -18.23 24.44 7.58
CA MET A 42 -18.56 25.72 8.20
C MET A 42 -18.65 26.88 7.20
N GLU A 43 -18.35 26.65 5.93
CA GLU A 43 -18.35 27.68 4.87
C GLU A 43 -19.71 28.39 4.72
N LYS A 44 -20.80 27.63 4.80
CA LYS A 44 -22.18 28.18 4.69
C LYS A 44 -22.70 28.82 5.99
N GLN A 45 -21.90 28.79 7.05
CA GLN A 45 -22.28 29.29 8.37
C GLN A 45 -21.47 30.53 8.78
N VAL A 46 -20.86 31.21 7.81
CA VAL A 46 -20.25 32.54 8.03
C VAL A 46 -21.35 33.51 8.48
N ASP A 47 -21.01 34.45 9.38
CA ASP A 47 -21.87 35.37 10.09
C ASP A 47 -22.85 34.75 11.11
N SER A 48 -22.83 33.42 11.31
CA SER A 48 -23.65 32.80 12.36
C SER A 48 -23.13 33.12 13.76
N ASP A 49 -24.05 33.26 14.71
CA ASP A 49 -23.76 33.29 16.13
C ASP A 49 -23.54 31.86 16.62
N ILE A 50 -22.44 31.65 17.32
CA ILE A 50 -22.07 30.33 17.88
C ILE A 50 -21.91 30.36 19.40
N SER A 51 -22.50 31.33 20.07
CA SER A 51 -22.38 31.48 21.54
C SER A 51 -22.85 30.26 22.33
N GLU A 52 -23.83 29.50 21.81
CA GLU A 52 -24.34 28.27 22.44
C GLU A 52 -23.45 27.03 22.22
N GLU A 53 -22.63 27.03 21.17
CA GLU A 53 -21.75 25.92 20.79
C GLU A 53 -20.26 26.26 21.03
N GLY A 54 -19.94 27.53 21.09
CA GLY A 54 -18.58 28.09 21.04
C GLY A 54 -17.81 28.12 22.36
N HIS A 55 -18.11 27.26 23.32
CA HIS A 55 -17.50 27.33 24.66
C HIS A 55 -15.98 27.17 24.69
N ILE A 56 -15.39 26.40 23.77
CA ILE A 56 -13.94 26.28 23.65
C ILE A 56 -13.34 27.60 23.14
N PHE A 57 -14.01 28.28 22.21
CA PHE A 57 -13.61 29.62 21.74
C PHE A 57 -13.70 30.66 22.86
N ALA A 58 -14.78 30.63 23.64
CA ALA A 58 -14.96 31.51 24.79
C ALA A 58 -13.86 31.29 25.84
N GLN A 59 -13.47 30.04 26.06
CA GLN A 59 -12.35 29.72 26.95
C GLN A 59 -11.02 30.25 26.43
N ALA A 60 -10.72 30.09 25.13
CA ALA A 60 -9.53 30.65 24.52
C ALA A 60 -9.47 32.19 24.64
N LEU A 61 -10.59 32.88 24.43
CA LEU A 61 -10.71 34.33 24.66
C LEU A 61 -10.45 34.72 26.12
N LYS A 62 -10.97 33.95 27.06
CA LYS A 62 -10.86 34.22 28.51
C LYS A 62 -9.45 33.97 29.03
N THR A 63 -8.81 32.87 28.63
CA THR A 63 -7.48 32.49 29.10
C THR A 63 -6.36 33.14 28.29
N CYS A 64 -6.66 33.66 27.10
CA CYS A 64 -5.66 34.14 26.14
C CYS A 64 -4.62 33.08 25.76
N GLU A 65 -4.98 31.79 25.86
CA GLU A 65 -4.11 30.66 25.57
C GLU A 65 -4.72 29.72 24.54
N THR A 66 -3.85 29.01 23.81
CA THR A 66 -4.28 27.99 22.85
C THR A 66 -4.95 26.82 23.59
N GLN A 67 -6.18 26.52 23.21
CA GLN A 67 -6.95 25.38 23.72
C GLN A 67 -6.79 24.21 22.74
N VAL A 68 -6.42 23.04 23.26
CA VAL A 68 -6.30 21.81 22.47
C VAL A 68 -7.19 20.74 23.07
N VAL A 69 -8.11 20.24 22.27
CA VAL A 69 -9.06 19.20 22.67
C VAL A 69 -8.88 17.97 21.80
N ASP A 70 -8.21 16.97 22.34
CA ASP A 70 -7.88 15.73 21.64
C ASP A 70 -9.12 14.84 21.39
N THR A 71 -10.17 15.00 22.20
CA THR A 71 -11.44 14.29 22.10
C THR A 71 -12.62 15.23 22.40
N PRO A 72 -13.06 16.05 21.42
CA PRO A 72 -14.26 16.86 21.55
C PRO A 72 -15.48 16.03 21.98
N GLY A 73 -16.37 16.61 22.77
CA GLY A 73 -17.50 15.90 23.38
C GLY A 73 -17.19 15.11 24.65
N LYS A 74 -15.93 14.73 24.89
CA LYS A 74 -15.50 14.06 26.13
C LYS A 74 -14.69 14.95 27.07
N ASN A 75 -14.34 16.15 26.64
CA ASN A 75 -13.62 17.14 27.44
C ASN A 75 -14.55 17.78 28.46
N GLU A 76 -14.02 18.13 29.63
CA GLU A 76 -14.80 18.73 30.77
C GLU A 76 -15.55 20.00 30.37
N ILE A 77 -14.95 20.85 29.53
CA ILE A 77 -15.58 22.08 29.01
C ILE A 77 -16.78 21.74 28.13
N CYS A 78 -16.62 20.77 27.21
CA CYS A 78 -17.71 20.32 26.37
C CYS A 78 -18.84 19.69 27.17
N GLN A 79 -18.52 18.82 28.16
CA GLN A 79 -19.52 18.14 28.97
C GLN A 79 -20.30 19.11 29.88
N LYS A 80 -19.63 20.18 30.36
CA LYS A 80 -20.25 21.12 31.30
C LYS A 80 -21.10 22.19 30.62
N TYR A 81 -20.77 22.61 29.43
CA TYR A 81 -21.35 23.82 28.82
C TYR A 81 -21.94 23.61 27.42
N CYS A 82 -21.54 22.60 26.66
CA CYS A 82 -21.97 22.45 25.28
C CYS A 82 -23.32 21.72 25.18
N THR A 83 -24.30 22.34 24.53
CA THR A 83 -25.65 21.77 24.34
C THR A 83 -25.65 20.58 23.37
N HIS A 84 -24.67 20.49 22.46
CA HIS A 84 -24.54 19.44 21.44
C HIS A 84 -23.48 18.38 21.79
N VAL A 85 -23.13 18.19 23.06
CA VAL A 85 -22.07 17.29 23.49
C VAL A 85 -22.28 15.83 23.03
N ASN A 86 -23.54 15.36 23.01
CA ASN A 86 -23.87 13.97 22.63
C ASN A 86 -23.86 13.73 21.11
N ASP A 87 -24.00 14.78 20.31
CA ASP A 87 -24.01 14.72 18.84
C ASP A 87 -22.76 15.35 18.21
N CYS A 88 -21.71 15.54 19.01
CA CYS A 88 -20.48 16.16 18.59
C CYS A 88 -19.80 15.37 17.45
N LYS A 89 -19.67 15.98 16.29
CA LYS A 89 -19.03 15.39 15.10
C LYS A 89 -17.54 15.70 14.98
N GLU A 90 -17.02 16.54 15.88
CA GLU A 90 -15.61 16.88 15.90
C GLU A 90 -14.79 15.73 16.51
N THR A 91 -13.66 15.44 15.90
CA THR A 91 -12.73 14.39 16.39
C THR A 91 -11.45 14.95 16.98
N PHE A 92 -11.14 16.22 16.67
CA PHE A 92 -10.02 16.99 17.22
C PHE A 92 -10.33 18.47 17.04
N HIS A 93 -9.97 19.27 18.03
CA HIS A 93 -10.14 20.73 18.00
C HIS A 93 -8.91 21.42 18.58
N MET A 94 -8.42 22.44 17.89
CA MET A 94 -7.35 23.31 18.38
C MET A 94 -7.69 24.75 18.08
N SER A 95 -7.85 25.58 19.08
CA SER A 95 -8.20 26.99 18.95
C SER A 95 -7.17 27.90 19.60
N THR A 96 -6.78 28.95 18.90
CA THR A 96 -5.78 29.94 19.33
C THR A 96 -6.41 31.32 19.31
N PRO A 97 -6.28 32.12 20.36
CA PRO A 97 -6.78 33.48 20.38
C PRO A 97 -5.93 34.38 19.46
N ILE A 98 -6.59 35.30 18.77
CA ILE A 98 -5.98 36.33 17.94
C ILE A 98 -5.75 37.54 18.85
N MET A 99 -4.47 37.85 19.13
CA MET A 99 -4.10 38.86 20.12
C MET A 99 -3.64 40.16 19.47
N GLU A 100 -4.23 41.29 19.83
CA GLU A 100 -3.77 42.64 19.45
C GLU A 100 -3.37 43.42 20.72
N LYS A 101 -2.12 43.83 20.82
CA LYS A 101 -1.59 44.62 21.98
C LYS A 101 -1.98 44.05 23.33
N GLY A 102 -1.93 42.71 23.47
CA GLY A 102 -2.22 41.99 24.71
C GLY A 102 -3.73 41.76 24.99
N LYS A 103 -4.61 42.13 24.06
CA LYS A 103 -6.07 41.87 24.15
C LYS A 103 -6.51 40.92 23.04
N PRO A 104 -7.38 39.94 23.33
CA PRO A 104 -7.92 39.07 22.29
C PRO A 104 -8.94 39.85 21.45
N ILE A 105 -8.81 39.74 20.12
CA ILE A 105 -9.73 40.32 19.14
C ILE A 105 -10.58 39.28 18.45
N GLY A 106 -10.28 37.97 18.68
CA GLY A 106 -11.02 36.82 18.17
C GLY A 106 -10.25 35.53 18.39
N VAL A 107 -10.70 34.46 17.75
CA VAL A 107 -10.08 33.13 17.82
C VAL A 107 -10.02 32.49 16.46
N ILE A 108 -8.92 31.87 16.11
CA ILE A 108 -8.78 30.99 14.96
C ILE A 108 -8.67 29.53 15.43
N CYS A 109 -9.34 28.61 14.75
CA CYS A 109 -9.30 27.20 15.12
C CYS A 109 -9.13 26.26 13.94
N PHE A 110 -8.57 25.10 14.23
CA PHE A 110 -8.55 23.90 13.39
C PHE A 110 -9.52 22.88 13.96
N THR A 111 -10.41 22.36 13.09
CA THR A 111 -11.38 21.33 13.48
C THR A 111 -11.27 20.15 12.53
N CYS A 112 -11.16 18.94 13.10
CA CYS A 112 -11.17 17.70 12.34
C CYS A 112 -12.52 17.00 12.51
N TYR A 113 -13.09 16.50 11.41
CA TYR A 113 -14.35 15.75 11.39
C TYR A 113 -14.15 14.27 11.01
N THR A 114 -12.98 13.91 10.49
CA THR A 114 -12.67 12.54 10.08
C THR A 114 -11.48 11.97 10.85
N GLN A 115 -11.45 10.64 10.98
CA GLN A 115 -10.34 9.95 11.64
C GLN A 115 -9.00 10.18 10.92
N LYS A 116 -9.05 10.33 9.59
CA LYS A 116 -7.88 10.64 8.76
C LYS A 116 -7.29 12.02 9.10
N GLN A 117 -8.16 13.05 9.20
CA GLN A 117 -7.77 14.40 9.61
C GLN A 117 -7.19 14.38 11.03
N ARG A 118 -7.85 13.68 11.96
CA ARG A 118 -7.38 13.54 13.35
C ARG A 118 -5.98 12.94 13.44
N THR A 119 -5.76 11.81 12.76
CA THR A 119 -4.44 11.14 12.75
C THR A 119 -3.35 12.06 12.21
N HIS A 120 -3.67 12.82 11.15
CA HIS A 120 -2.75 13.80 10.57
C HIS A 120 -2.45 14.95 11.54
N ALA A 121 -3.47 15.49 12.21
CA ALA A 121 -3.33 16.56 13.19
C ALA A 121 -2.53 16.13 14.41
N MET A 122 -2.79 14.94 14.95
CA MET A 122 -2.07 14.41 16.11
C MET A 122 -0.57 14.19 15.81
N LYS A 123 -0.25 13.67 14.63
CA LYS A 123 1.14 13.46 14.20
C LYS A 123 1.91 14.78 14.07
N ASN A 124 1.22 15.87 13.71
CA ASN A 124 1.83 17.17 13.42
C ASN A 124 1.43 18.25 14.44
N LYS A 125 0.98 17.87 15.64
CA LYS A 125 0.36 18.73 16.64
C LYS A 125 1.15 20.01 16.94
N GLU A 126 2.46 19.89 17.20
CA GLU A 126 3.31 21.04 17.50
C GLU A 126 3.51 21.97 16.29
N SER A 127 3.63 21.40 15.10
CA SER A 127 3.71 22.18 13.87
C SER A 127 2.40 22.94 13.63
N PHE A 128 1.27 22.30 13.83
CA PHE A 128 -0.05 22.92 13.66
C PHE A 128 -0.31 24.01 14.70
N ARG A 129 0.14 23.82 15.93
CA ARG A 129 0.08 24.84 16.97
C ARG A 129 0.89 26.09 16.56
N LYS A 130 2.11 25.90 16.05
CA LYS A 130 2.93 27.00 15.52
C LYS A 130 2.27 27.70 14.34
N PHE A 131 1.68 26.94 13.42
CA PHE A 131 0.94 27.52 12.29
C PHE A 131 -0.27 28.34 12.74
N LEU A 132 -1.11 27.82 13.65
CA LEU A 132 -2.23 28.57 14.18
C LEU A 132 -1.78 29.87 14.83
N GLN A 133 -0.72 29.81 15.64
CA GLN A 133 -0.19 31.00 16.29
C GLN A 133 0.29 32.04 15.24
N GLN A 134 1.06 31.60 14.24
CA GLN A 134 1.56 32.49 13.19
C GLN A 134 0.42 33.15 12.40
N PHE A 135 -0.64 32.41 12.09
CA PHE A 135 -1.80 32.98 11.40
C PHE A 135 -2.67 33.85 12.31
N ALA A 136 -2.78 33.55 13.60
CA ALA A 136 -3.39 34.43 14.56
C ALA A 136 -2.66 35.78 14.63
N ASP A 137 -1.32 35.74 14.69
CA ASP A 137 -0.48 36.94 14.69
C ASP A 137 -0.62 37.70 13.36
N LEU A 138 -0.71 36.98 12.24
CA LEU A 138 -0.91 37.55 10.91
C LEU A 138 -2.24 38.29 10.80
N ILE A 139 -3.32 37.70 11.29
CA ILE A 139 -4.66 38.31 11.29
C ILE A 139 -4.66 39.54 12.20
N ALA A 140 -4.01 39.45 13.37
CA ALA A 140 -3.87 40.57 14.29
C ALA A 140 -3.07 41.72 13.66
N LEU A 141 -1.97 41.41 12.98
CA LEU A 141 -1.18 42.38 12.22
C LEU A 141 -2.03 43.06 11.13
N LYS A 142 -2.83 42.29 10.38
CA LYS A 142 -3.69 42.83 9.32
C LYS A 142 -4.80 43.70 9.90
N ALA A 143 -5.35 43.34 11.04
CA ALA A 143 -6.32 44.15 11.78
C ALA A 143 -5.70 45.47 12.28
N ALA A 144 -4.45 45.42 12.74
CA ALA A 144 -3.72 46.60 13.17
C ALA A 144 -3.31 47.52 12.01
N GLU A 145 -2.94 46.95 10.85
CA GLU A 145 -2.49 47.69 9.66
C GLU A 145 -3.56 48.59 9.05
N LYS A 146 -4.83 48.18 9.13
CA LYS A 146 -5.97 49.05 8.69
C LYS A 146 -6.01 50.34 9.49
N ARG A 147 -5.29 50.38 10.61
CA ARG A 147 -5.17 51.56 11.48
C ARG A 147 -3.86 52.36 11.29
N GLU A 148 -2.87 51.77 10.66
CA GLU A 148 -1.58 52.48 10.46
C GLU A 148 -0.87 51.99 9.18
N VAL A 149 -0.60 52.88 8.25
CA VAL A 149 -0.12 52.72 6.87
C VAL A 149 1.35 52.22 6.73
N GLN A 150 2.00 51.72 7.79
CA GLN A 150 3.47 51.50 7.75
C GLN A 150 3.98 50.03 7.88
N ARG A 151 3.25 48.98 7.49
CA ARG A 151 3.72 47.62 7.80
C ARG A 151 3.79 46.56 6.69
N ASP A 152 3.84 46.94 5.41
CA ASP A 152 3.95 46.02 4.28
C ASP A 152 5.20 45.08 4.29
N ALA A 153 6.30 45.52 4.86
CA ALA A 153 7.56 44.75 4.86
C ALA A 153 7.53 43.51 5.78
N ALA A 154 6.94 43.63 6.99
CA ALA A 154 6.91 42.55 7.97
C ALA A 154 5.95 41.40 7.56
N MET A 155 4.87 41.73 6.84
CA MET A 155 3.92 40.79 6.31
C MET A 155 4.56 39.85 5.26
N LYS A 156 5.34 40.43 4.37
CA LYS A 156 6.04 39.72 3.31
C LYS A 156 7.05 38.70 3.86
N GLU A 157 7.72 39.07 4.94
CA GLU A 157 8.72 38.21 5.58
C GLU A 157 8.10 37.03 6.32
N LEU A 158 6.94 37.25 6.97
CA LEU A 158 6.21 36.19 7.66
C LEU A 158 5.62 35.17 6.68
N LEU A 159 5.01 35.64 5.59
CA LEU A 159 4.50 34.76 4.53
C LEU A 159 5.64 33.96 3.88
N LYS A 160 6.78 34.58 3.65
CA LYS A 160 7.98 33.91 3.13
C LYS A 160 8.44 32.79 4.06
N THR A 161 8.46 33.04 5.36
CA THR A 161 8.82 32.04 6.37
C THR A 161 7.85 30.86 6.35
N ILE A 162 6.54 31.12 6.30
CA ILE A 162 5.52 30.05 6.23
C ILE A 162 5.67 29.22 4.95
N VAL A 163 5.85 29.89 3.82
CA VAL A 163 5.99 29.23 2.52
C VAL A 163 7.28 28.41 2.44
N ASN A 164 8.37 28.82 3.12
CA ASN A 164 9.61 28.07 3.18
C ASN A 164 9.55 26.82 4.09
N HIS A 165 8.58 26.74 5.00
CA HIS A 165 8.35 25.53 5.81
C HIS A 165 7.44 24.49 5.15
N LEU A 166 6.97 24.72 3.93
CA LEU A 166 6.17 23.74 3.18
C LEU A 166 7.06 22.66 2.58
N ASP A 167 6.66 21.37 2.73
CA ASP A 167 7.27 20.23 2.02
C ASP A 167 6.90 20.21 0.51
N ALA A 168 6.68 21.37 -0.09
CA ALA A 168 6.29 21.53 -1.48
C ALA A 168 6.90 22.79 -2.08
N GLY A 169 7.26 22.74 -3.34
CA GLY A 169 7.71 23.91 -4.09
C GLY A 169 6.57 24.87 -4.35
N VAL A 170 6.78 26.14 -4.14
CA VAL A 170 5.87 27.24 -4.43
C VAL A 170 6.49 28.15 -5.46
N LEU A 171 5.76 28.43 -6.53
CA LEU A 171 6.15 29.34 -7.60
C LEU A 171 5.00 30.30 -7.89
N VAL A 172 5.25 31.59 -7.74
CA VAL A 172 4.27 32.64 -8.05
C VAL A 172 4.73 33.40 -9.29
N LEU A 173 3.85 33.52 -10.26
CA LEU A 173 4.08 34.21 -11.53
C LEU A 173 3.07 35.34 -11.69
N ASN A 174 3.49 36.47 -12.28
CA ASN A 174 2.58 37.51 -12.73
C ASN A 174 1.95 37.18 -14.10
N SER A 175 1.11 38.05 -14.60
CA SER A 175 0.41 37.93 -15.91
C SER A 175 1.40 37.83 -17.11
N GLN A 176 2.63 38.25 -16.96
CA GLN A 176 3.68 38.20 -17.99
C GLN A 176 4.62 36.98 -17.84
N ASP A 177 4.23 35.99 -17.01
CA ASP A 177 5.01 34.79 -16.66
C ASP A 177 6.40 35.09 -16.03
N GLN A 178 6.51 36.26 -15.36
CA GLN A 178 7.71 36.58 -14.58
C GLN A 178 7.56 36.00 -13.16
N VAL A 179 8.66 35.51 -12.62
CA VAL A 179 8.71 34.99 -11.26
C VAL A 179 8.62 36.14 -10.26
N VAL A 180 7.56 36.13 -9.46
CA VAL A 180 7.31 37.12 -8.40
C VAL A 180 7.86 36.61 -7.06
N GLU A 181 7.56 35.34 -6.72
CA GLU A 181 7.99 34.72 -5.47
C GLU A 181 8.21 33.22 -5.66
N LEU A 182 9.10 32.64 -4.87
CA LEU A 182 9.34 31.20 -4.79
C LEU A 182 9.91 30.84 -3.42
N ASN A 183 9.76 29.58 -3.00
CA ASN A 183 10.33 29.08 -1.75
C ASN A 183 11.62 28.28 -1.97
N ASP A 184 12.32 27.99 -0.86
CA ASP A 184 13.59 27.25 -0.88
C ASP A 184 13.40 25.85 -1.51
N MET A 185 12.30 25.17 -1.24
CA MET A 185 11.95 23.88 -1.85
C MET A 185 11.77 23.99 -3.38
N CYS A 186 11.23 25.10 -3.88
CA CYS A 186 11.16 25.37 -5.32
C CYS A 186 12.54 25.49 -5.94
N CYS A 187 13.46 26.22 -5.28
CA CYS A 187 14.86 26.33 -5.71
C CYS A 187 15.55 24.97 -5.78
N GLU A 188 15.35 24.13 -4.77
CA GLU A 188 15.93 22.79 -4.70
C GLU A 188 15.38 21.89 -5.81
N ILE A 189 14.06 21.83 -6.00
CA ILE A 189 13.41 20.98 -7.02
C ILE A 189 13.80 21.42 -8.44
N LEU A 190 13.81 22.73 -8.71
CA LEU A 190 14.14 23.28 -10.03
C LEU A 190 15.64 23.54 -10.22
N LYS A 191 16.48 23.20 -9.22
CA LYS A 191 17.93 23.41 -9.23
C LYS A 191 18.32 24.84 -9.62
N LEU A 192 17.61 25.82 -9.06
CA LEU A 192 17.83 27.23 -9.31
C LEU A 192 18.74 27.83 -8.23
N PRO A 193 19.67 28.71 -8.57
CA PRO A 193 20.50 29.39 -7.58
C PRO A 193 19.69 30.42 -6.77
N GLU A 194 19.86 30.46 -5.46
CA GLU A 194 19.09 31.27 -4.51
C GLU A 194 19.11 32.79 -4.77
N ASN A 195 20.13 33.31 -5.44
CA ASN A 195 20.41 34.76 -5.48
C ASN A 195 20.15 35.47 -6.84
N LYS A 196 19.49 34.83 -7.85
CA LYS A 196 19.36 35.46 -9.20
C LYS A 196 17.98 35.41 -9.83
N ILE A 197 16.88 35.32 -9.07
CA ILE A 197 15.63 34.78 -9.58
C ILE A 197 14.62 35.85 -10.03
N TYR A 198 14.67 37.04 -9.45
CA TYR A 198 13.63 38.07 -9.65
C TYR A 198 13.55 38.70 -11.06
N THR A 199 14.31 38.21 -12.03
CA THR A 199 14.29 38.72 -13.42
C THR A 199 14.04 37.65 -14.47
N LYS A 200 13.78 36.38 -14.10
CA LYS A 200 13.62 35.30 -15.06
C LYS A 200 12.17 34.94 -15.29
N LYS A 201 11.82 34.70 -16.56
CA LYS A 201 10.53 34.13 -16.95
C LYS A 201 10.52 32.64 -16.71
N ALA A 202 9.41 32.12 -16.19
CA ALA A 202 9.11 30.71 -16.09
C ALA A 202 7.79 30.40 -16.78
N SER A 203 7.76 29.43 -17.69
CA SER A 203 6.52 29.03 -18.33
C SER A 203 5.98 27.76 -17.68
N VAL A 204 4.70 27.77 -17.36
CA VAL A 204 3.96 26.63 -16.80
C VAL A 204 2.94 26.16 -17.84
N GLN A 205 3.04 24.90 -18.26
CA GLN A 205 2.13 24.28 -19.21
C GLN A 205 1.49 23.05 -18.57
N ASP A 206 0.17 22.97 -18.63
CA ASP A 206 -0.57 21.78 -18.25
C ASP A 206 -0.29 20.66 -19.26
N THR A 207 0.15 19.49 -18.81
CA THR A 207 0.42 18.32 -19.68
C THR A 207 -0.84 17.52 -19.99
N GLY A 208 -1.98 17.82 -19.35
CA GLY A 208 -3.22 17.05 -19.44
C GLY A 208 -3.18 15.73 -18.69
N ASN A 209 -2.13 15.46 -17.92
CA ASN A 209 -1.99 14.24 -17.12
C ASN A 209 -2.34 14.50 -15.64
N GLN A 210 -2.57 13.40 -14.92
CA GLN A 210 -2.77 13.42 -13.47
C GLN A 210 -1.85 12.41 -12.80
N ILE A 211 -1.22 12.81 -11.69
CA ILE A 211 -0.29 12.02 -10.90
C ILE A 211 -0.73 12.11 -9.44
N GLY A 212 -1.21 10.99 -8.87
CA GLY A 212 -1.55 10.91 -7.46
C GLY A 212 -2.64 11.88 -6.98
N GLY A 213 -3.59 12.23 -7.89
CA GLY A 213 -4.64 13.19 -7.59
C GLY A 213 -4.22 14.64 -7.79
N PHE A 214 -2.97 14.90 -8.18
CA PHE A 214 -2.45 16.20 -8.60
C PHE A 214 -2.35 16.29 -10.11
N GLU A 215 -2.43 17.50 -10.65
CA GLU A 215 -2.23 17.77 -12.07
C GLU A 215 -0.74 17.78 -12.42
N GLU A 216 -0.38 17.27 -13.59
CA GLU A 216 1.01 17.31 -14.06
C GLU A 216 1.25 18.57 -14.89
N TYR A 217 2.24 19.34 -14.50
CA TYR A 217 2.68 20.55 -15.20
C TYR A 217 4.11 20.38 -15.72
N SER A 218 4.35 20.85 -16.94
CA SER A 218 5.70 21.06 -17.47
C SER A 218 6.12 22.49 -17.19
N VAL A 219 7.12 22.66 -16.34
CA VAL A 219 7.67 23.97 -15.96
C VAL A 219 9.03 24.15 -16.61
N ARG A 220 9.19 25.22 -17.39
CA ARG A 220 10.50 25.61 -17.94
C ARG A 220 11.04 26.78 -17.13
N ALA A 221 12.18 26.58 -16.48
CA ALA A 221 12.86 27.59 -15.69
C ALA A 221 14.37 27.41 -15.79
N GLY A 222 15.14 28.48 -15.84
CA GLY A 222 16.59 28.42 -15.90
C GLY A 222 17.18 27.67 -17.09
N GLY A 223 16.43 27.53 -18.20
CA GLY A 223 16.86 26.80 -19.40
C GLY A 223 16.53 25.29 -19.39
N ASN A 224 16.03 24.77 -18.28
CA ASN A 224 15.66 23.38 -18.12
C ASN A 224 14.13 23.19 -18.08
N SER A 225 13.66 21.97 -18.41
CA SER A 225 12.25 21.60 -18.31
C SER A 225 12.07 20.54 -17.24
N TYR A 226 11.09 20.75 -16.36
CA TYR A 226 10.78 19.90 -15.21
C TYR A 226 9.32 19.44 -15.29
N ASN A 227 9.07 18.16 -15.02
CA ASN A 227 7.71 17.65 -14.83
C ASN A 227 7.37 17.64 -13.34
N LEU A 228 6.34 18.36 -12.98
CA LEU A 228 5.93 18.61 -11.59
C LEU A 228 4.48 18.16 -11.41
N ALA A 229 4.17 17.59 -10.25
CA ALA A 229 2.81 17.27 -9.85
C ALA A 229 2.33 18.34 -8.86
N GLY A 230 1.25 19.05 -9.18
CA GLY A 230 0.82 20.17 -8.36
C GLY A 230 -0.59 20.66 -8.64
N ARG A 231 -0.87 21.85 -8.13
CA ARG A 231 -2.08 22.62 -8.41
C ARG A 231 -1.72 24.03 -8.82
N LEU A 232 -2.30 24.47 -9.90
CA LEU A 232 -2.23 25.86 -10.35
C LEU A 232 -3.48 26.58 -9.86
N ILE A 233 -3.29 27.65 -9.12
CA ILE A 233 -4.36 28.50 -8.59
C ILE A 233 -4.19 29.88 -9.22
N ASN A 234 -5.21 30.36 -9.90
CA ASN A 234 -5.25 31.73 -10.40
C ASN A 234 -5.85 32.62 -9.32
N LEU A 235 -5.08 33.55 -8.83
CA LEU A 235 -5.52 34.53 -7.84
C LEU A 235 -5.98 35.78 -8.60
N GLY A 236 -7.31 36.01 -8.60
CA GLY A 236 -7.93 37.22 -9.15
C GLY A 236 -7.74 38.39 -8.18
N MET A 237 -6.54 38.98 -8.18
CA MET A 237 -6.28 40.29 -7.57
C MET A 237 -6.26 41.36 -8.66
N GLU A 238 -6.01 42.64 -8.35
CA GLU A 238 -5.83 43.73 -9.33
C GLU A 238 -4.82 43.37 -10.45
N GLU A 239 -3.86 42.49 -10.17
CA GLU A 239 -3.02 41.82 -11.17
C GLU A 239 -3.29 40.32 -11.13
N GLU A 240 -3.57 39.67 -12.28
CA GLU A 240 -3.70 38.23 -12.39
C GLU A 240 -2.39 37.54 -12.01
N MET A 241 -2.36 36.90 -10.86
CA MET A 241 -1.23 36.09 -10.41
C MET A 241 -1.51 34.59 -10.49
N LYS A 242 -0.54 33.82 -10.96
CA LYS A 242 -0.58 32.36 -11.01
C LYS A 242 0.26 31.79 -9.86
N PHE A 243 -0.37 31.04 -8.99
CA PHE A 243 0.26 30.36 -7.87
C PHE A 243 0.33 28.86 -8.17
N LEU A 244 1.54 28.31 -8.32
CA LEU A 244 1.77 26.88 -8.53
C LEU A 244 2.36 26.27 -7.25
N LEU A 245 1.57 25.39 -6.62
CA LEU A 245 2.02 24.53 -5.52
C LEU A 245 2.35 23.15 -6.09
N PHE A 246 3.58 22.65 -5.90
CA PHE A 246 4.02 21.44 -6.57
C PHE A 246 5.03 20.60 -5.76
N LYS A 247 5.11 19.32 -6.13
CA LYS A 247 6.16 18.38 -5.74
C LYS A 247 6.82 17.80 -6.99
N GLN A 248 7.96 17.15 -6.83
CA GLN A 248 8.53 16.37 -7.94
C GLN A 248 7.55 15.31 -8.39
N ALA A 249 7.25 15.25 -9.70
CA ALA A 249 6.31 14.30 -10.28
C ALA A 249 6.66 12.84 -9.93
N GLU A 250 7.94 12.49 -9.95
CA GLU A 250 8.43 11.16 -9.54
C GLU A 250 8.09 10.84 -8.08
N ARG A 251 8.30 11.78 -7.16
CA ARG A 251 8.04 11.58 -5.72
C ARG A 251 6.54 11.44 -5.44
N THR A 252 5.73 12.31 -6.02
CA THR A 252 4.28 12.27 -5.88
C THR A 252 3.68 10.98 -6.47
N MET A 253 4.23 10.53 -7.60
CA MET A 253 3.84 9.27 -8.22
C MET A 253 4.17 8.07 -7.32
N LYS A 254 5.33 8.07 -6.70
CA LYS A 254 5.76 7.06 -5.73
C LYS A 254 4.81 7.00 -4.52
N GLU A 255 4.50 8.14 -3.95
CA GLU A 255 3.61 8.26 -2.80
C GLU A 255 2.16 7.82 -3.12
N SER A 256 1.64 8.21 -4.28
CA SER A 256 0.24 7.95 -4.67
C SER A 256 -0.06 6.50 -5.04
N LEU A 257 0.94 5.78 -5.55
CA LEU A 257 0.80 4.37 -5.92
C LEU A 257 1.01 3.44 -4.72
N GLY A 258 1.10 3.97 -3.49
CA GLY A 258 1.38 3.19 -2.29
C GLY A 258 2.76 2.50 -2.36
N LEU A 259 3.64 3.02 -3.23
CA LEU A 259 4.98 2.51 -3.40
C LEU A 259 5.80 2.96 -2.19
N GLN A 260 5.74 2.15 -1.13
CA GLN A 260 6.58 2.35 0.04
C GLN A 260 8.04 2.15 -0.36
N ALA A 261 8.71 3.22 -0.76
CA ALA A 261 10.16 3.25 -0.98
C ALA A 261 10.97 3.11 0.32
N ARG A 262 10.41 2.59 1.42
CA ARG A 262 11.08 2.53 2.73
C ARG A 262 10.66 1.38 3.65
N ARG A 263 10.32 0.22 3.16
CA ARG A 263 10.87 -0.97 3.82
C ARG A 263 12.19 -1.23 3.10
N LYS A 264 13.34 -1.12 3.81
CA LYS A 264 14.59 -1.74 3.37
C LYS A 264 14.18 -3.11 2.84
N ALA A 265 14.34 -3.35 1.55
CA ALA A 265 14.03 -4.66 0.99
C ALA A 265 14.85 -5.62 1.83
N GLU A 266 14.18 -6.51 2.53
CA GLU A 266 14.86 -7.51 3.34
C GLU A 266 15.68 -8.32 2.33
N GLY A 267 17.02 -8.27 2.46
CA GLY A 267 17.91 -8.99 1.56
C GLY A 267 17.77 -10.50 1.72
N ILE A 268 18.71 -11.23 1.15
CA ILE A 268 18.74 -12.72 1.19
C ILE A 268 18.59 -13.31 2.60
N ALA A 269 18.96 -12.56 3.63
CA ALA A 269 18.82 -12.94 5.04
C ALA A 269 17.36 -13.18 5.47
N ALA A 270 16.39 -12.57 4.80
CA ALA A 270 14.98 -12.79 5.07
C ALA A 270 14.46 -14.16 4.60
N ILE A 271 15.18 -14.80 3.67
CA ILE A 271 14.84 -16.13 3.20
C ILE A 271 15.40 -17.14 4.19
N VAL A 272 14.49 -17.69 4.97
CA VAL A 272 14.80 -18.67 5.98
C VAL A 272 14.91 -20.07 5.36
N GLY A 273 15.80 -20.89 5.90
CA GLY A 273 16.01 -22.28 5.52
C GLY A 273 17.49 -22.63 5.41
N GLU A 274 17.82 -23.79 5.95
CA GLU A 274 19.17 -24.37 5.96
C GLU A 274 19.27 -25.67 5.14
N SER A 275 18.13 -26.15 4.62
CA SER A 275 18.12 -27.32 3.74
C SER A 275 19.01 -27.11 2.51
N PRO A 276 19.55 -28.19 1.90
CA PRO A 276 20.35 -28.08 0.68
C PRO A 276 19.62 -27.37 -0.44
N GLN A 277 18.29 -27.57 -0.56
CA GLN A 277 17.42 -26.92 -1.53
C GLN A 277 17.30 -25.42 -1.27
N ALA A 278 17.10 -25.03 -0.01
CA ALA A 278 17.04 -23.62 0.38
C ALA A 278 18.38 -22.92 0.12
N LYS A 279 19.50 -23.56 0.43
CA LYS A 279 20.85 -23.02 0.15
C LYS A 279 21.10 -22.82 -1.34
N ARG A 280 20.72 -23.80 -2.18
CA ARG A 280 20.82 -23.69 -3.65
C ARG A 280 19.97 -22.53 -4.15
N MET A 281 18.72 -22.44 -3.74
CA MET A 281 17.82 -21.35 -4.11
C MET A 281 18.40 -19.98 -3.71
N LYS A 282 18.96 -19.82 -2.50
CA LYS A 282 19.64 -18.59 -2.08
C LYS A 282 20.81 -18.22 -2.99
N GLN A 283 21.62 -19.18 -3.40
CA GLN A 283 22.74 -18.96 -4.33
C GLN A 283 22.25 -18.54 -5.73
N GLU A 284 21.18 -19.15 -6.23
CA GLU A 284 20.57 -18.78 -7.50
C GLU A 284 20.01 -17.35 -7.45
N ILE A 285 19.33 -16.97 -6.37
CA ILE A 285 18.84 -15.61 -6.15
C ILE A 285 19.99 -14.60 -6.24
N LEU A 286 21.11 -14.84 -5.54
CA LEU A 286 22.27 -13.95 -5.57
C LEU A 286 22.86 -13.80 -6.98
N LYS A 287 22.94 -14.90 -7.75
CA LYS A 287 23.44 -14.88 -9.13
C LYS A 287 22.50 -14.10 -10.07
N MET A 288 21.18 -14.24 -9.87
CA MET A 288 20.18 -13.62 -10.73
C MET A 288 19.89 -12.16 -10.36
N ALA A 289 20.15 -11.75 -9.10
CA ALA A 289 19.80 -10.43 -8.59
C ALA A 289 20.38 -9.30 -9.43
N ASP A 290 21.65 -9.40 -9.83
CA ASP A 290 22.35 -8.38 -10.61
C ASP A 290 22.03 -8.37 -12.11
N SER A 291 21.35 -9.41 -12.60
CA SER A 291 20.96 -9.49 -14.01
C SER A 291 19.89 -8.42 -14.36
N PRO A 292 20.02 -7.74 -15.49
CA PRO A 292 18.96 -6.85 -15.98
C PRO A 292 17.76 -7.60 -16.56
N SER A 293 17.90 -8.90 -16.80
CA SER A 293 16.87 -9.74 -17.44
C SER A 293 15.66 -9.93 -16.53
N SER A 294 14.54 -10.28 -17.16
CA SER A 294 13.35 -10.75 -16.46
C SER A 294 13.64 -12.06 -15.72
N ILE A 295 13.02 -12.26 -14.57
CA ILE A 295 13.10 -13.50 -13.79
C ILE A 295 11.69 -14.03 -13.63
N LEU A 296 11.49 -15.30 -13.95
CA LEU A 296 10.27 -16.05 -13.66
C LEU A 296 10.49 -16.88 -12.39
N ILE A 297 9.70 -16.61 -11.36
CA ILE A 297 9.71 -17.33 -10.08
C ILE A 297 8.54 -18.31 -10.12
N GLN A 298 8.84 -19.59 -10.29
CA GLN A 298 7.86 -20.65 -10.40
C GLN A 298 7.85 -21.49 -9.12
N GLY A 299 6.66 -21.79 -8.62
CA GLY A 299 6.50 -22.60 -7.41
C GLY A 299 5.07 -22.60 -6.91
N GLU A 300 4.72 -23.61 -6.15
CA GLU A 300 3.37 -23.82 -5.62
C GLU A 300 2.86 -22.62 -4.81
N LYS A 301 1.56 -22.59 -4.55
CA LYS A 301 0.96 -21.59 -3.65
C LYS A 301 1.47 -21.80 -2.22
N GLY A 302 1.52 -20.70 -1.45
CA GLY A 302 1.93 -20.77 -0.04
C GLY A 302 3.43 -20.79 0.22
N LEU A 303 4.28 -20.58 -0.80
CA LEU A 303 5.75 -20.57 -0.68
C LEU A 303 6.36 -19.21 -0.36
N GLU A 304 5.54 -18.22 0.03
CA GLU A 304 6.00 -16.84 0.34
C GLU A 304 6.89 -16.23 -0.76
N LYS A 305 6.48 -16.38 -2.04
CA LYS A 305 7.23 -15.86 -3.20
C LYS A 305 7.50 -14.35 -3.11
N GLU A 306 6.68 -13.61 -2.36
CA GLU A 306 6.89 -12.20 -2.08
C GLU A 306 8.23 -11.93 -1.38
N LYS A 307 8.64 -12.78 -0.42
CA LYS A 307 9.95 -12.64 0.26
C LYS A 307 11.10 -12.89 -0.71
N ILE A 308 10.92 -13.82 -1.64
CA ILE A 308 11.92 -14.11 -2.69
C ILE A 308 12.07 -12.92 -3.62
N VAL A 309 10.97 -12.32 -4.03
CA VAL A 309 10.95 -11.08 -4.82
C VAL A 309 11.67 -9.94 -4.10
N GLN A 310 11.39 -9.75 -2.80
CA GLN A 310 12.04 -8.73 -1.98
C GLN A 310 13.55 -8.98 -1.88
N ALA A 311 13.97 -10.24 -1.71
CA ALA A 311 15.38 -10.62 -1.68
C ALA A 311 16.08 -10.35 -3.02
N ILE A 312 15.48 -10.74 -4.16
CA ILE A 312 16.03 -10.46 -5.49
C ILE A 312 16.19 -8.95 -5.72
N HIS A 313 15.20 -8.17 -5.30
CA HIS A 313 15.28 -6.71 -5.44
C HIS A 313 16.34 -6.12 -4.49
N GLY A 314 16.36 -6.54 -3.22
CA GLY A 314 17.28 -6.06 -2.19
C GLY A 314 18.76 -6.34 -2.49
N GLU A 315 19.06 -7.46 -3.15
CA GLU A 315 20.40 -7.83 -3.58
C GLU A 315 20.78 -7.25 -4.96
N SER A 316 19.86 -6.56 -5.64
CA SER A 316 20.10 -6.00 -6.97
C SER A 316 20.70 -4.60 -6.93
N LYS A 317 21.28 -4.15 -8.05
CA LYS A 317 21.72 -2.76 -8.27
C LYS A 317 20.58 -1.74 -8.18
N ARG A 318 19.32 -2.21 -8.14
CA ARG A 318 18.10 -1.38 -8.04
C ARG A 318 17.49 -1.38 -6.65
N ARG A 319 18.19 -1.87 -5.62
CA ARG A 319 17.70 -2.00 -4.24
C ARG A 319 17.19 -0.69 -3.63
N ASP A 320 17.77 0.45 -4.05
CA ASP A 320 17.37 1.78 -3.58
C ASP A 320 16.25 2.39 -4.44
N GLN A 321 15.81 1.67 -5.48
CA GLN A 321 14.74 2.09 -6.38
C GLN A 321 13.41 1.47 -5.96
N ILE A 322 12.35 1.81 -6.68
CA ILE A 322 10.99 1.34 -6.41
C ILE A 322 10.88 -0.16 -6.66
N LEU A 323 10.26 -0.87 -5.71
CA LEU A 323 9.67 -2.18 -5.90
C LEU A 323 8.14 -2.02 -5.93
N SER A 324 7.52 -2.31 -7.07
CA SER A 324 6.06 -2.30 -7.26
C SER A 324 5.57 -3.71 -7.49
N ILE A 325 4.49 -4.10 -6.83
CA ILE A 325 3.88 -5.43 -6.98
C ILE A 325 2.46 -5.24 -7.52
N VAL A 326 2.09 -6.02 -8.51
CA VAL A 326 0.74 -6.07 -9.09
C VAL A 326 0.31 -7.51 -9.21
N ASN A 327 -0.83 -7.85 -8.62
CA ASN A 327 -1.43 -9.16 -8.77
C ASN A 327 -2.27 -9.20 -10.06
N CYS A 328 -2.02 -10.20 -10.92
CA CYS A 328 -2.70 -10.38 -12.19
C CYS A 328 -4.03 -11.16 -12.07
N ALA A 329 -4.34 -11.75 -10.91
CA ALA A 329 -5.57 -12.49 -10.65
C ALA A 329 -6.78 -11.58 -10.37
N VAL A 330 -6.85 -10.41 -10.98
CA VAL A 330 -7.94 -9.45 -10.83
C VAL A 330 -9.05 -9.77 -11.83
N GLU A 331 -10.31 -9.75 -11.39
CA GLU A 331 -11.47 -10.09 -12.24
C GLU A 331 -11.64 -9.16 -13.45
N ASP A 332 -11.35 -7.85 -13.31
CA ASP A 332 -11.47 -6.88 -14.40
C ASP A 332 -10.14 -6.65 -15.12
N SER A 333 -9.98 -7.36 -16.24
CA SER A 333 -8.79 -7.24 -17.10
C SER A 333 -8.58 -5.83 -17.67
N ARG A 334 -9.66 -5.06 -17.92
CA ARG A 334 -9.55 -3.67 -18.39
C ARG A 334 -9.02 -2.74 -17.31
N LYS A 335 -9.37 -3.01 -16.05
CA LYS A 335 -8.83 -2.28 -14.91
C LYS A 335 -7.34 -2.57 -14.73
N LEU A 336 -6.96 -3.83 -14.83
CA LEU A 336 -5.56 -4.27 -14.79
C LEU A 336 -4.74 -3.64 -15.93
N GLU A 337 -5.30 -3.60 -17.13
CA GLU A 337 -4.66 -2.97 -18.29
C GLU A 337 -4.36 -1.49 -18.04
N LYS A 338 -5.35 -0.75 -17.54
CA LYS A 338 -5.19 0.67 -17.19
C LYS A 338 -4.22 0.88 -16.03
N GLU A 339 -4.19 -0.03 -15.08
CA GLU A 339 -3.24 0.00 -13.98
C GLU A 339 -1.81 -0.23 -14.45
N LEU A 340 -1.56 -1.22 -15.31
CA LEU A 340 -0.23 -1.55 -15.81
C LEU A 340 0.28 -0.50 -16.80
N PHE A 341 -0.50 -0.20 -17.82
CA PHE A 341 -0.06 0.65 -18.96
C PHE A 341 -0.45 2.12 -18.81
N GLY A 342 -1.34 2.46 -17.86
CA GLY A 342 -1.87 3.81 -17.71
C GLY A 342 -2.90 4.16 -18.78
N THR A 343 -3.44 5.37 -18.72
CA THR A 343 -4.41 5.90 -19.69
C THR A 343 -3.91 7.18 -20.32
N ALA A 344 -4.15 7.35 -21.62
CA ALA A 344 -3.91 8.63 -22.28
C ALA A 344 -4.98 9.64 -21.88
N GLY A 345 -4.63 10.93 -21.85
CA GLY A 345 -5.59 12.01 -21.69
C GLY A 345 -6.41 12.20 -22.95
N SER A 346 -7.65 12.66 -22.78
CA SER A 346 -8.55 13.10 -23.86
C SER A 346 -8.94 14.57 -23.63
N LYS A 347 -9.75 15.15 -24.52
CA LYS A 347 -10.22 16.54 -24.35
C LYS A 347 -10.90 16.79 -22.99
N ASN A 348 -11.54 15.76 -22.40
CA ASN A 348 -12.32 15.89 -21.17
C ASN A 348 -11.76 15.07 -19.99
N THR A 349 -10.68 14.31 -20.17
CA THR A 349 -10.11 13.47 -19.12
C THR A 349 -8.59 13.57 -19.11
N ARG A 350 -8.03 13.71 -17.90
CA ARG A 350 -6.57 13.69 -17.71
C ARG A 350 -6.01 12.28 -17.84
N GLY A 351 -4.86 12.16 -18.47
CA GLY A 351 -4.13 10.89 -18.56
C GLY A 351 -3.60 10.43 -17.20
N LYS A 352 -3.54 9.11 -17.00
CA LYS A 352 -2.97 8.49 -15.79
C LYS A 352 -1.72 7.70 -16.14
N VAL A 353 -0.71 7.80 -15.29
CA VAL A 353 0.53 7.01 -15.40
C VAL A 353 0.27 5.58 -14.93
N GLY A 354 0.75 4.58 -15.69
CA GLY A 354 0.65 3.16 -15.30
C GLY A 354 1.81 2.69 -14.42
N ARG A 355 1.65 1.52 -13.80
CA ARG A 355 2.66 0.90 -12.91
C ARG A 355 4.00 0.65 -13.61
N ILE A 356 3.98 0.24 -14.88
CA ILE A 356 5.21 0.01 -15.66
C ILE A 356 6.02 1.32 -15.78
N GLU A 357 5.34 2.42 -16.11
CA GLU A 357 5.98 3.74 -16.23
C GLU A 357 6.41 4.27 -14.85
N ALA A 358 5.59 4.04 -13.81
CA ALA A 358 5.85 4.45 -12.44
C ALA A 358 7.08 3.77 -11.83
N ALA A 359 7.30 2.50 -12.16
CA ALA A 359 8.47 1.74 -11.74
C ALA A 359 9.69 1.93 -12.64
N ALA A 360 9.74 3.00 -13.44
CA ALA A 360 10.91 3.31 -14.28
C ALA A 360 12.18 3.37 -13.42
N LYS A 361 13.28 2.74 -13.90
CA LYS A 361 14.54 2.52 -13.16
C LYS A 361 14.46 1.56 -11.96
N GLY A 362 13.24 1.17 -11.53
CA GLY A 362 12.98 0.24 -10.44
C GLY A 362 12.66 -1.18 -10.93
N THR A 363 11.90 -1.90 -10.11
CA THR A 363 11.44 -3.26 -10.36
C THR A 363 9.91 -3.32 -10.24
N LEU A 364 9.25 -3.93 -11.22
CA LEU A 364 7.83 -4.25 -11.18
C LEU A 364 7.67 -5.77 -11.14
N VAL A 365 6.86 -6.25 -10.22
CA VAL A 365 6.50 -7.65 -10.07
C VAL A 365 5.10 -7.87 -10.57
N LEU A 366 4.91 -8.87 -11.41
CA LEU A 366 3.61 -9.34 -11.84
C LEU A 366 3.36 -10.71 -11.20
N GLU A 367 2.49 -10.74 -10.20
CA GLU A 367 2.09 -11.98 -9.52
C GLU A 367 0.98 -12.68 -10.29
N ASP A 368 0.97 -14.02 -10.22
CA ASP A 368 0.02 -14.90 -10.89
C ASP A 368 -0.11 -14.56 -12.40
N VAL A 369 1.04 -14.48 -13.09
CA VAL A 369 1.12 -14.08 -14.51
C VAL A 369 0.34 -15.02 -15.42
N ASP A 370 0.10 -16.26 -15.02
CA ASP A 370 -0.76 -17.25 -15.67
C ASP A 370 -2.22 -16.78 -15.83
N ARG A 371 -2.65 -15.80 -15.04
CA ARG A 371 -4.01 -15.23 -15.07
C ARG A 371 -4.21 -14.10 -16.07
N LEU A 372 -3.15 -13.69 -16.75
CA LEU A 372 -3.26 -12.65 -17.77
C LEU A 372 -4.11 -13.09 -18.96
N THR A 373 -5.02 -12.21 -19.39
CA THR A 373 -5.79 -12.44 -20.63
C THR A 373 -4.89 -12.38 -21.85
N PRO A 374 -5.25 -13.06 -22.98
CA PRO A 374 -4.43 -13.07 -24.20
C PRO A 374 -4.08 -11.67 -24.73
N ASP A 375 -4.97 -10.70 -24.57
CA ASP A 375 -4.72 -9.31 -24.98
C ASP A 375 -3.63 -8.65 -24.13
N LEU A 376 -3.67 -8.86 -22.81
CA LEU A 376 -2.64 -8.37 -21.89
C LEU A 376 -1.30 -9.08 -22.11
N GLN A 377 -1.32 -10.38 -22.38
CA GLN A 377 -0.11 -11.13 -22.73
C GLN A 377 0.56 -10.54 -23.97
N ARG A 378 -0.21 -10.24 -25.05
CA ARG A 378 0.32 -9.60 -26.27
C ARG A 378 0.92 -8.22 -25.99
N LYS A 379 0.24 -7.38 -25.23
CA LYS A 379 0.73 -6.04 -24.86
C LYS A 379 1.99 -6.09 -24.01
N LEU A 380 2.04 -7.01 -23.05
CA LEU A 380 3.21 -7.21 -22.21
C LEU A 380 4.42 -7.70 -23.03
N TRP A 381 4.19 -8.64 -23.93
CA TRP A 381 5.22 -9.10 -24.88
C TRP A 381 5.77 -7.95 -25.74
N GLN A 382 4.89 -7.11 -26.32
CA GLN A 382 5.30 -5.94 -27.10
C GLN A 382 6.15 -4.96 -26.29
N PHE A 383 5.79 -4.76 -25.03
CA PHE A 383 6.58 -3.94 -24.11
C PHE A 383 7.96 -4.54 -23.84
N LEU A 384 8.03 -5.84 -23.51
CA LEU A 384 9.29 -6.55 -23.26
C LEU A 384 10.20 -6.59 -24.50
N GLU A 385 9.64 -6.64 -25.69
CA GLU A 385 10.39 -6.65 -26.96
C GLU A 385 10.94 -5.28 -27.32
N SER A 386 10.11 -4.24 -27.22
CA SER A 386 10.47 -2.89 -27.68
C SER A 386 11.09 -1.99 -26.61
N GLY A 387 10.95 -2.34 -25.32
CA GLY A 387 11.28 -1.47 -24.19
C GLY A 387 10.42 -0.20 -24.13
N SER A 388 9.30 -0.20 -24.87
CA SER A 388 8.42 0.97 -25.00
C SER A 388 6.97 0.58 -24.78
N LEU A 389 6.22 1.44 -24.08
CA LEU A 389 4.79 1.26 -23.86
C LEU A 389 3.97 2.35 -24.54
N ILE A 390 2.71 2.04 -24.82
CA ILE A 390 1.68 2.98 -25.26
C ILE A 390 0.57 2.92 -24.21
N ARG A 391 0.18 4.07 -23.66
CA ARG A 391 -0.93 4.15 -22.70
C ARG A 391 -2.25 3.80 -23.38
N VAL A 392 -3.17 3.22 -22.62
CA VAL A 392 -4.52 2.86 -23.11
C VAL A 392 -5.22 4.08 -23.69
N GLY A 393 -5.73 3.97 -24.91
CA GLY A 393 -6.36 5.08 -25.65
C GLY A 393 -5.38 6.11 -26.24
N GLY A 394 -4.08 5.88 -26.17
CA GLY A 394 -3.05 6.76 -26.73
C GLY A 394 -2.32 6.17 -27.94
N THR A 395 -1.50 7.00 -28.59
CA THR A 395 -0.64 6.60 -29.72
C THR A 395 0.84 6.85 -29.44
N LYS A 396 1.15 7.64 -28.42
CA LYS A 396 2.53 8.06 -28.11
C LYS A 396 3.33 6.91 -27.48
N LYS A 397 4.41 6.47 -28.13
CA LYS A 397 5.38 5.52 -27.60
C LYS A 397 6.23 6.17 -26.51
N ARG A 398 6.40 5.48 -25.36
CA ARG A 398 7.19 5.93 -24.21
C ARG A 398 8.23 4.86 -23.87
N LYS A 399 9.51 5.21 -23.93
CA LYS A 399 10.60 4.31 -23.57
C LYS A 399 10.72 4.24 -22.04
N VAL A 400 10.73 3.03 -21.47
CA VAL A 400 10.72 2.81 -20.03
C VAL A 400 11.72 1.72 -19.66
N GLY A 401 12.56 1.98 -18.65
CA GLY A 401 13.63 1.06 -18.22
C GLY A 401 13.27 0.28 -16.95
N THR A 402 12.04 -0.24 -16.85
CA THR A 402 11.57 -1.04 -15.71
C THR A 402 12.08 -2.46 -15.81
N ARG A 403 12.61 -3.02 -14.71
CA ARG A 403 12.91 -4.45 -14.59
C ARG A 403 11.64 -5.19 -14.21
N LEU A 404 11.36 -6.31 -14.87
CA LEU A 404 10.18 -7.14 -14.56
C LEU A 404 10.58 -8.43 -13.87
N LEU A 405 9.85 -8.78 -12.80
CA LEU A 405 9.85 -10.09 -12.16
C LEU A 405 8.44 -10.67 -12.30
N PHE A 406 8.35 -11.97 -12.47
CA PHE A 406 7.10 -12.68 -12.64
C PHE A 406 6.98 -13.79 -11.62
N THR A 407 5.79 -13.99 -11.05
CA THR A 407 5.54 -15.16 -10.21
C THR A 407 4.36 -15.95 -10.76
N THR A 408 4.41 -17.26 -10.62
CA THR A 408 3.32 -18.16 -10.97
C THR A 408 3.34 -19.41 -10.09
N ALA A 409 2.19 -20.06 -9.96
CA ALA A 409 2.06 -21.40 -9.42
C ALA A 409 1.78 -22.45 -10.51
N ALA A 410 1.47 -22.00 -11.72
CA ALA A 410 1.18 -22.86 -12.85
C ALA A 410 2.45 -23.21 -13.63
N ASP A 411 2.40 -24.31 -14.34
CA ASP A 411 3.39 -24.67 -15.35
C ASP A 411 3.12 -23.88 -16.63
N LEU A 412 3.83 -22.76 -16.80
CA LEU A 412 3.65 -21.88 -17.95
C LEU A 412 4.11 -22.51 -19.26
N GLU A 413 5.07 -23.44 -19.23
CA GLU A 413 5.52 -24.15 -20.41
C GLU A 413 4.40 -25.01 -20.97
N LYS A 414 3.79 -25.82 -20.11
CA LYS A 414 2.64 -26.64 -20.47
C LYS A 414 1.45 -25.80 -20.91
N MET A 415 1.15 -24.70 -20.23
CA MET A 415 0.10 -23.77 -20.64
C MET A 415 0.36 -23.16 -22.02
N ALA A 416 1.63 -22.88 -22.35
CA ALA A 416 2.00 -22.38 -23.67
C ALA A 416 1.83 -23.46 -24.75
N GLU A 417 2.22 -24.72 -24.49
CA GLU A 417 1.97 -25.87 -25.38
C GLU A 417 0.49 -26.11 -25.64
N GLU A 418 -0.33 -25.96 -24.62
CA GLU A 418 -1.78 -26.09 -24.70
C GLU A 418 -2.48 -24.85 -25.32
N GLY A 419 -1.74 -23.78 -25.63
CA GLY A 419 -2.27 -22.56 -26.24
C GLY A 419 -2.99 -21.62 -25.25
N HIS A 420 -2.91 -21.88 -23.94
CA HIS A 420 -3.49 -21.06 -22.89
C HIS A 420 -2.60 -19.88 -22.48
N PHE A 421 -1.32 -19.94 -22.84
CA PHE A 421 -0.35 -18.86 -22.63
C PHE A 421 0.42 -18.58 -23.91
N LEU A 422 0.77 -17.31 -24.17
CA LEU A 422 1.45 -16.91 -25.40
C LEU A 422 2.91 -17.40 -25.40
N TYR A 423 3.27 -18.26 -26.32
CA TYR A 423 4.59 -18.89 -26.44
C TYR A 423 5.73 -17.87 -26.47
N SER A 424 5.56 -16.81 -27.27
CA SER A 424 6.56 -15.74 -27.37
C SER A 424 6.73 -14.94 -26.07
N LEU A 425 5.67 -14.78 -25.28
CA LEU A 425 5.76 -14.18 -23.96
C LEU A 425 6.49 -15.11 -22.99
N TYR A 426 6.12 -16.41 -22.97
CA TYR A 426 6.80 -17.41 -22.14
C TYR A 426 8.32 -17.38 -22.34
N TYR A 427 8.82 -17.49 -23.56
CA TYR A 427 10.26 -17.42 -23.84
C TYR A 427 10.91 -16.10 -23.42
N LYS A 428 10.18 -15.00 -23.48
CA LYS A 428 10.71 -13.69 -23.08
C LYS A 428 10.84 -13.54 -21.57
N ILE A 429 9.92 -14.12 -20.78
CA ILE A 429 9.92 -14.03 -19.33
C ILE A 429 10.71 -15.14 -18.65
N SER A 430 10.90 -16.29 -19.33
CA SER A 430 11.63 -17.46 -18.81
C SER A 430 13.14 -17.41 -19.11
N ALA A 431 13.69 -16.23 -19.47
CA ALA A 431 15.13 -16.08 -19.68
C ALA A 431 15.97 -16.50 -18.44
N LEU A 432 15.46 -16.25 -17.26
CA LEU A 432 15.95 -16.76 -16.00
C LEU A 432 14.76 -17.33 -15.23
N VAL A 433 14.82 -18.63 -14.87
CA VAL A 433 13.78 -19.29 -14.11
C VAL A 433 14.33 -19.67 -12.74
N LEU A 434 13.65 -19.25 -11.70
CA LEU A 434 13.89 -19.65 -10.31
C LEU A 434 12.77 -20.61 -9.87
N ASN A 435 13.08 -21.87 -9.74
CA ASN A 435 12.15 -22.85 -9.22
C ASN A 435 12.23 -22.87 -7.69
N VAL A 436 11.08 -22.58 -7.06
CA VAL A 436 10.97 -22.58 -5.59
C VAL A 436 10.53 -23.97 -5.14
N PRO A 437 11.39 -24.71 -4.43
CA PRO A 437 11.07 -26.07 -4.01
C PRO A 437 9.90 -26.07 -3.00
N PRO A 438 8.93 -26.99 -3.14
CA PRO A 438 7.84 -27.12 -2.19
C PRO A 438 8.38 -27.54 -0.81
N LEU A 439 7.58 -27.27 0.23
CA LEU A 439 8.01 -27.47 1.61
C LEU A 439 8.36 -28.93 1.90
N ARG A 440 7.64 -29.89 1.31
CA ARG A 440 7.89 -31.34 1.43
C ARG A 440 9.27 -31.78 0.92
N GLU A 441 9.89 -31.03 0.01
CA GLU A 441 11.26 -31.26 -0.47
C GLU A 441 12.32 -30.59 0.40
N ARG A 442 11.89 -29.78 1.36
CA ARG A 442 12.73 -29.02 2.30
C ARG A 442 12.60 -29.54 3.73
N GLN A 443 12.63 -30.86 3.90
CA GLN A 443 12.33 -31.51 5.17
C GLN A 443 13.08 -30.93 6.38
N GLY A 444 14.37 -30.60 6.24
CA GLY A 444 15.13 -29.94 7.30
C GLY A 444 14.63 -28.54 7.72
N ASP A 445 13.83 -27.89 6.89
CA ASP A 445 13.29 -26.56 7.16
C ASP A 445 11.90 -26.62 7.82
N ILE A 446 11.15 -27.73 7.67
CA ILE A 446 9.78 -27.87 8.19
C ILE A 446 9.76 -27.61 9.69
N HIS A 447 10.62 -28.30 10.41
CA HIS A 447 10.75 -28.21 11.87
C HIS A 447 11.07 -26.77 12.33
N TYR A 448 12.01 -26.13 11.66
CA TYR A 448 12.36 -24.75 11.94
C TYR A 448 11.17 -23.79 11.74
N PHE A 449 10.45 -23.93 10.63
CA PHE A 449 9.28 -23.09 10.37
C PHE A 449 8.15 -23.34 11.37
N ALA A 450 7.92 -24.60 11.75
CA ALA A 450 6.94 -24.96 12.75
C ALA A 450 7.25 -24.28 14.10
N GLN A 451 8.48 -24.40 14.59
CA GLN A 451 8.90 -23.72 15.82
C GLN A 451 8.77 -22.21 15.73
N LYS A 452 9.21 -21.63 14.63
CA LYS A 452 9.11 -20.17 14.40
C LYS A 452 7.67 -19.69 14.45
N TYR A 453 6.75 -20.37 13.78
CA TYR A 453 5.33 -19.97 13.77
C TYR A 453 4.67 -20.20 15.13
N LEU A 454 4.96 -21.30 15.81
CA LEU A 454 4.47 -21.54 17.17
C LEU A 454 4.88 -20.40 18.11
N GLN A 455 6.17 -20.03 18.11
CA GLN A 455 6.65 -18.95 18.95
C GLN A 455 6.01 -17.60 18.56
N GLN A 456 5.92 -17.30 17.27
CA GLN A 456 5.32 -16.07 16.78
C GLN A 456 3.86 -15.92 17.24
N TYR A 457 3.05 -16.99 17.16
CA TYR A 457 1.65 -16.93 17.59
C TYR A 457 1.52 -16.96 19.11
N ALA A 458 2.41 -17.64 19.82
CA ALA A 458 2.47 -17.59 21.28
C ALA A 458 2.72 -16.15 21.78
N ASP A 459 3.67 -15.44 21.18
CA ASP A 459 3.97 -14.05 21.49
C ASP A 459 2.77 -13.13 21.20
N ILE A 460 2.11 -13.30 20.05
CA ILE A 460 0.91 -12.52 19.66
C ILE A 460 -0.24 -12.75 20.67
N MET A 461 -0.45 -14.01 21.07
CA MET A 461 -1.54 -14.41 21.96
C MET A 461 -1.17 -14.27 23.45
N LYS A 462 0.06 -13.84 23.73
CA LYS A 462 0.61 -13.74 25.11
C LYS A 462 0.51 -15.06 25.88
N LYS A 463 0.73 -16.18 25.21
CA LYS A 463 0.80 -17.53 25.77
C LYS A 463 2.24 -17.96 25.84
N GLU A 464 2.60 -18.76 26.85
CA GLU A 464 3.93 -19.34 27.01
C GLU A 464 3.91 -20.80 26.60
N ILE A 465 4.76 -21.18 25.62
CA ILE A 465 4.95 -22.58 25.24
C ILE A 465 6.01 -23.18 26.15
N ARG A 466 5.64 -24.16 26.96
CA ARG A 466 6.55 -24.86 27.88
C ARG A 466 7.14 -26.11 27.26
N SER A 467 6.33 -26.86 26.55
CA SER A 467 6.78 -28.07 25.86
C SER A 467 6.00 -28.35 24.59
N ILE A 468 6.64 -29.08 23.69
CA ILE A 468 6.02 -29.58 22.45
C ILE A 468 6.29 -31.09 22.42
N SER A 469 5.22 -31.86 22.32
CA SER A 469 5.33 -33.34 22.30
C SER A 469 6.13 -33.80 21.06
N PRO A 470 7.02 -34.82 21.22
CA PRO A 470 7.74 -35.39 20.07
C PRO A 470 6.84 -35.94 18.97
N GLU A 471 5.62 -36.33 19.31
CA GLU A 471 4.61 -36.80 18.37
C GLU A 471 4.13 -35.70 17.44
N VAL A 472 4.00 -34.47 17.95
CA VAL A 472 3.69 -33.29 17.14
C VAL A 472 4.72 -33.07 16.05
N TYR A 473 6.01 -33.15 16.40
CA TYR A 473 7.08 -33.01 15.40
C TYR A 473 7.07 -34.14 14.37
N ARG A 474 6.86 -35.39 14.79
CA ARG A 474 6.72 -36.51 13.85
C ARG A 474 5.57 -36.31 12.87
N CYS A 475 4.43 -35.87 13.37
CA CYS A 475 3.26 -35.57 12.57
C CYS A 475 3.53 -34.42 11.57
N VAL A 476 4.17 -33.33 12.04
CA VAL A 476 4.53 -32.17 11.23
C VAL A 476 5.52 -32.54 10.12
N ASP A 477 6.51 -33.38 10.42
CA ASP A 477 7.53 -33.83 9.46
C ASP A 477 6.94 -34.82 8.42
N ALA A 478 5.95 -35.62 8.81
CA ALA A 478 5.31 -36.62 7.93
C ALA A 478 4.25 -35.96 6.99
N CYS A 479 3.76 -34.78 7.31
CA CYS A 479 2.71 -34.14 6.52
C CYS A 479 3.24 -33.65 5.16
N PRO A 480 2.52 -33.89 4.05
CA PRO A 480 2.94 -33.49 2.71
C PRO A 480 2.84 -31.98 2.45
N TRP A 481 2.17 -31.24 3.30
CA TRP A 481 2.03 -29.77 3.23
C TRP A 481 1.69 -29.26 1.82
N GLN A 482 0.57 -29.68 1.26
CA GLN A 482 0.13 -29.26 -0.08
C GLN A 482 -0.06 -27.75 -0.19
N GLY A 483 -0.45 -27.09 0.89
CA GLY A 483 -0.53 -25.63 1.02
C GLY A 483 0.79 -24.98 1.47
N ASN A 484 1.89 -25.75 1.56
CA ASN A 484 3.23 -25.27 1.90
C ASN A 484 3.28 -24.48 3.23
N LEU A 485 4.05 -23.39 3.26
CA LEU A 485 4.23 -22.58 4.48
C LEU A 485 2.91 -21.94 4.96
N TRP A 486 1.97 -21.72 4.07
CA TRP A 486 0.68 -21.16 4.44
C TRP A 486 -0.15 -22.15 5.26
N GLU A 487 -0.14 -23.40 4.83
CA GLU A 487 -0.82 -24.49 5.54
C GLU A 487 -0.14 -24.78 6.88
N LEU A 488 1.18 -24.88 6.89
CA LEU A 488 1.97 -25.07 8.12
C LEU A 488 1.70 -23.94 9.12
N ARG A 489 1.73 -22.70 8.67
CA ARG A 489 1.46 -21.53 9.51
C ARG A 489 0.07 -21.59 10.15
N ASN A 490 -0.96 -21.91 9.35
CA ASN A 490 -2.33 -22.04 9.86
C ASN A 490 -2.45 -23.19 10.88
N ALA A 491 -1.77 -24.30 10.66
CA ALA A 491 -1.75 -25.42 11.61
C ALA A 491 -1.08 -25.04 12.93
N MET A 492 0.01 -24.28 12.88
CA MET A 492 0.70 -23.81 14.10
C MET A 492 -0.10 -22.74 14.83
N GLU A 493 -0.76 -21.85 14.10
CA GLU A 493 -1.71 -20.89 14.68
C GLU A 493 -2.85 -21.60 15.41
N TYR A 494 -3.44 -22.61 14.80
CA TYR A 494 -4.46 -23.44 15.41
C TYR A 494 -3.94 -24.12 16.68
N ALA A 495 -2.73 -24.70 16.64
CA ALA A 495 -2.13 -25.37 17.78
C ALA A 495 -1.98 -24.43 18.99
N VAL A 496 -1.50 -23.22 18.79
CA VAL A 496 -1.38 -22.22 19.87
C VAL A 496 -2.76 -21.76 20.37
N ASN A 497 -3.76 -21.63 19.50
CA ASN A 497 -5.13 -21.32 19.92
C ASN A 497 -5.71 -22.38 20.83
N MET A 498 -5.57 -23.67 20.46
CA MET A 498 -6.09 -24.82 21.21
C MET A 498 -5.25 -25.21 22.42
N MET A 499 -4.03 -24.68 22.54
CA MET A 499 -3.14 -24.91 23.69
C MET A 499 -3.79 -24.41 24.97
N GLN A 500 -3.84 -25.29 25.98
CA GLN A 500 -4.35 -24.98 27.32
C GLN A 500 -3.39 -24.09 28.13
N LEU A 501 -3.80 -23.69 29.33
CA LEU A 501 -3.01 -22.83 30.22
C LEU A 501 -1.71 -23.51 30.74
N ASP A 502 -1.59 -24.83 30.59
CA ASP A 502 -0.40 -25.59 30.96
C ASP A 502 0.80 -25.32 30.06
N GLY A 503 0.58 -24.72 28.89
CA GLY A 503 1.63 -24.37 27.93
C GLY A 503 2.17 -25.55 27.12
N ASN A 504 1.49 -26.71 27.13
CA ASN A 504 1.92 -27.91 26.43
C ASN A 504 1.20 -28.04 25.07
N ILE A 505 1.95 -28.30 24.03
CA ILE A 505 1.41 -28.60 22.69
C ILE A 505 1.47 -30.11 22.47
N THR A 506 0.32 -30.73 22.35
CA THR A 506 0.13 -32.16 22.11
C THR A 506 -0.58 -32.40 20.77
N MET A 507 -0.75 -33.66 20.39
CA MET A 507 -1.49 -34.00 19.16
C MET A 507 -2.92 -33.47 19.16
N GLU A 508 -3.59 -33.41 20.31
CA GLU A 508 -4.95 -32.86 20.46
C GLU A 508 -5.07 -31.39 20.10
N ASN A 509 -3.96 -30.65 20.14
CA ASN A 509 -3.92 -29.25 19.75
C ASN A 509 -3.71 -29.05 18.24
N LEU A 510 -3.40 -30.10 17.48
CA LEU A 510 -3.28 -30.04 16.03
C LEU A 510 -4.65 -30.24 15.35
N PRO A 511 -4.87 -29.68 14.15
CA PRO A 511 -6.04 -29.98 13.34
C PRO A 511 -6.18 -31.48 13.07
N GLU A 512 -7.39 -32.04 13.20
CA GLU A 512 -7.67 -33.47 13.03
C GLU A 512 -7.14 -34.04 11.69
N ARG A 513 -7.15 -33.25 10.63
CA ARG A 513 -6.60 -33.66 9.32
C ARG A 513 -5.12 -34.03 9.33
N LEU A 514 -4.38 -33.58 10.34
CA LEU A 514 -2.97 -33.91 10.51
C LEU A 514 -2.77 -35.21 11.33
N TRP A 515 -3.82 -35.67 12.02
CA TRP A 515 -3.77 -36.92 12.81
C TRP A 515 -3.87 -38.18 11.94
N LEU A 516 -4.42 -38.02 10.74
CA LEU A 516 -4.42 -39.10 9.77
C LEU A 516 -2.97 -39.38 9.41
N GLU A 517 -2.47 -40.55 9.79
CA GLU A 517 -1.28 -41.09 9.15
C GLU A 517 -1.46 -40.86 7.65
N PRO A 518 -0.46 -40.33 6.91
CA PRO A 518 -0.53 -40.34 5.47
C PRO A 518 -0.99 -41.73 5.09
N GLU A 519 -2.12 -41.88 4.36
CA GLU A 519 -2.57 -43.17 3.84
C GLU A 519 -1.33 -43.78 3.23
N GLY A 520 -0.77 -44.77 3.96
CA GLY A 520 0.62 -45.13 3.84
C GLY A 520 1.02 -45.25 2.39
N GLU A 521 2.24 -44.83 2.07
CA GLU A 521 3.06 -45.75 1.31
C GLU A 521 2.74 -47.12 1.90
N GLU A 522 1.80 -47.85 1.24
CA GLU A 522 1.68 -49.27 1.43
C GLU A 522 3.15 -49.70 1.38
N LYS A 523 3.74 -50.03 2.54
CA LYS A 523 5.01 -50.77 2.56
C LYS A 523 4.79 -51.82 1.53
N GLU A 524 5.37 -51.62 0.32
CA GLU A 524 5.24 -52.58 -0.75
C GLU A 524 5.58 -53.91 -0.09
N ASN A 525 4.54 -54.63 0.29
CA ASN A 525 4.69 -55.94 0.84
C ASN A 525 5.06 -56.78 -0.38
N LEU A 526 6.37 -56.84 -0.67
CA LEU A 526 6.91 -57.56 -1.80
C LEU A 526 6.62 -59.07 -1.73
N ASN A 527 5.82 -59.49 -0.73
CA ASN A 527 5.29 -60.85 -0.64
C ASN A 527 4.14 -60.98 -1.65
N LEU A 528 4.40 -61.68 -2.74
CA LEU A 528 3.47 -61.96 -3.83
C LEU A 528 2.13 -62.49 -3.34
N GLU A 529 2.12 -63.37 -2.31
CA GLU A 529 0.90 -63.97 -1.76
C GLU A 529 0.04 -62.91 -1.02
N ALA A 530 0.66 -62.02 -0.28
CA ALA A 530 -0.05 -60.95 0.43
C ALA A 530 -0.63 -59.88 -0.54
N MET A 531 0.15 -59.50 -1.57
CA MET A 531 -0.37 -58.61 -2.63
C MET A 531 -1.52 -59.27 -3.42
N GLU A 532 -1.37 -60.54 -3.72
CA GLU A 532 -2.43 -61.27 -4.46
C GLU A 532 -3.72 -61.37 -3.63
N LYS A 533 -3.60 -61.67 -2.33
CA LYS A 533 -4.75 -61.65 -1.40
C LYS A 533 -5.42 -60.26 -1.40
N HIS A 534 -4.67 -59.21 -1.20
CA HIS A 534 -5.17 -57.84 -1.14
C HIS A 534 -5.89 -57.42 -2.45
N LEU A 535 -5.31 -57.74 -3.62
CA LEU A 535 -5.91 -57.43 -4.92
C LEU A 535 -7.24 -58.19 -5.11
N ILE A 536 -7.32 -59.45 -4.65
CA ILE A 536 -8.58 -60.22 -4.72
C ILE A 536 -9.64 -59.63 -3.80
N GLU A 537 -9.29 -59.26 -2.57
CA GLU A 537 -10.20 -58.62 -1.62
C GLU A 537 -10.70 -57.28 -2.15
N LYS A 538 -9.83 -56.46 -2.70
CA LYS A 538 -10.17 -55.14 -3.31
C LYS A 538 -11.09 -55.32 -4.53
N ALA A 539 -10.84 -56.33 -5.37
CA ALA A 539 -11.69 -56.60 -6.53
C ALA A 539 -13.06 -57.14 -6.11
N ILE A 540 -13.13 -57.99 -5.07
CA ILE A 540 -14.39 -58.48 -4.52
C ILE A 540 -15.20 -57.31 -3.89
N ALA A 541 -14.57 -56.45 -3.13
CA ALA A 541 -15.21 -55.29 -2.54
C ALA A 541 -15.78 -54.34 -3.62
N ARG A 542 -15.10 -54.22 -4.77
CA ARG A 542 -15.53 -53.34 -5.89
C ARG A 542 -16.66 -53.94 -6.75
N TYR A 543 -16.63 -55.22 -7.03
CA TYR A 543 -17.54 -55.86 -7.97
C TYR A 543 -18.61 -56.73 -7.29
N GLY A 544 -18.43 -57.07 -6.00
CA GLY A 544 -19.35 -57.84 -5.19
C GLY A 544 -19.07 -59.34 -5.18
N THR A 545 -19.88 -60.12 -4.38
CA THR A 545 -19.67 -61.53 -4.02
C THR A 545 -20.52 -62.51 -4.80
N GLY A 546 -21.51 -62.09 -5.61
CA GLY A 546 -22.41 -62.96 -6.38
C GLY A 546 -21.70 -63.72 -7.51
N THR A 547 -22.32 -64.78 -8.04
CA THR A 547 -21.75 -65.68 -9.05
C THR A 547 -21.33 -64.95 -10.34
N GLU A 548 -22.18 -64.07 -10.87
CA GLU A 548 -21.89 -63.23 -12.05
C GLU A 548 -20.82 -62.15 -11.73
N GLN A 549 -20.85 -61.62 -10.51
CA GLN A 549 -19.90 -60.67 -10.03
C GLN A 549 -18.49 -61.24 -9.90
N LYS A 550 -18.38 -62.48 -9.44
CA LYS A 550 -17.09 -63.20 -9.39
C LYS A 550 -16.48 -63.47 -10.77
N LYS A 551 -17.30 -63.58 -11.82
CA LYS A 551 -16.77 -63.64 -13.20
C LYS A 551 -16.08 -62.33 -13.56
N ARG A 552 -16.72 -61.17 -13.25
CA ARG A 552 -16.14 -59.83 -13.47
C ARG A 552 -14.88 -59.60 -12.62
N VAL A 553 -14.87 -60.11 -11.39
CA VAL A 553 -13.66 -60.07 -10.55
C VAL A 553 -12.53 -60.87 -11.20
N ALA A 554 -12.81 -62.07 -11.72
CA ALA A 554 -11.81 -62.92 -12.38
C ALA A 554 -11.28 -62.23 -13.68
N GLU A 555 -12.14 -61.64 -14.48
CA GLU A 555 -11.80 -60.89 -15.67
C GLU A 555 -10.92 -59.66 -15.31
N ALA A 556 -11.33 -58.87 -14.31
CA ALA A 556 -10.57 -57.70 -13.85
C ALA A 556 -9.20 -58.04 -13.31
N LEU A 557 -9.01 -59.20 -12.72
CA LEU A 557 -7.73 -59.70 -12.22
C LEU A 557 -6.93 -60.49 -13.28
N GLY A 558 -7.45 -60.66 -14.49
CA GLY A 558 -6.76 -61.38 -15.56
C GLY A 558 -6.57 -62.87 -15.28
N ILE A 559 -7.42 -63.49 -14.43
CA ILE A 559 -7.34 -64.90 -14.03
C ILE A 559 -8.60 -65.69 -14.35
N GLY A 560 -8.46 -66.96 -14.53
CA GLY A 560 -9.63 -67.83 -14.73
C GLY A 560 -10.50 -67.93 -13.45
N ILE A 561 -11.82 -68.09 -13.64
CA ILE A 561 -12.77 -68.14 -12.53
C ILE A 561 -12.49 -69.29 -11.55
N ALA A 562 -12.02 -70.43 -12.06
CA ALA A 562 -11.60 -71.57 -11.23
C ALA A 562 -10.35 -71.23 -10.36
N THR A 563 -9.44 -70.43 -10.92
CA THR A 563 -8.27 -69.95 -10.23
C THR A 563 -8.65 -68.95 -9.12
N LEU A 564 -9.64 -68.08 -9.39
CA LEU A 564 -10.17 -67.18 -8.37
C LEU A 564 -10.77 -67.92 -7.19
N TYR A 565 -11.60 -68.92 -7.42
CA TYR A 565 -12.19 -69.72 -6.34
C TYR A 565 -11.11 -70.47 -5.51
N ARG A 566 -10.10 -71.01 -6.16
CA ARG A 566 -9.00 -71.68 -5.49
C ARG A 566 -8.19 -70.72 -4.59
N LYS A 567 -7.98 -69.48 -5.07
CA LYS A 567 -7.27 -68.44 -4.33
C LYS A 567 -8.08 -67.87 -3.17
N ILE A 568 -9.39 -67.64 -3.34
CA ILE A 568 -10.30 -67.28 -2.26
C ILE A 568 -10.24 -68.30 -1.13
N LYS A 569 -10.28 -69.60 -1.47
CA LYS A 569 -10.19 -70.65 -0.49
C LYS A 569 -8.77 -70.74 0.16
N LYS A 570 -7.70 -70.57 -0.63
CA LYS A 570 -6.33 -70.57 -0.15
C LYS A 570 -6.07 -69.47 0.87
N TYR A 571 -6.56 -68.27 0.57
CA TYR A 571 -6.31 -67.07 1.40
C TYR A 571 -7.37 -66.83 2.46
N GLN A 572 -8.35 -67.74 2.61
CA GLN A 572 -9.45 -67.63 3.58
C GLN A 572 -10.17 -66.28 3.53
N ILE A 573 -10.46 -65.77 2.31
CA ILE A 573 -11.14 -64.49 2.12
C ILE A 573 -12.63 -64.70 2.45
N GLU A 574 -13.10 -63.98 3.44
CA GLU A 574 -14.54 -63.92 3.78
C GLU A 574 -15.31 -63.20 2.67
N LEU A 575 -16.43 -63.84 2.22
CA LEU A 575 -17.21 -63.41 1.06
C LEU A 575 -18.48 -62.64 1.47
#